data_25a154ad75cb8fbef1944806241f322c
#
_entry.id   25a154ad75cb8fbef1944806241f322c
#
_cell.length_a   1.000
_cell.length_b   1.000
_cell.length_c   1.000
_cell.angle_alpha   90.00
_cell.angle_beta   90.00
_cell.angle_gamma   90.00
#
_symmetry.space_group_name_H-M   'P 1'
#
loop_
_entity.id
_entity.type
_entity.pdbx_description
1 polymer ?
#
loop_
_entity_poly.entity_id
_entity_poly.type
_entity_poly.pdbx_seq_one_letter_code
_entity_poly.pdbx_strand_id
1 'polypeptide(L)'
;FGDALQQTVVPALKRVPGVRAVELAGQETQRITIDLRPADVTRLKVEPSTLGPILEAHGAALPAGQADSAEGPLSITVGSRLATLEDIQALPVPTPEGAVTVAEFADVSIETVPAQTISRVNGNPSLTLQIIPSQGANVVDISHGVNAELDRLAPILKAEFVTIFDQAPYIEQSIHDLSVEGGLGLLFAVLVILAFLRSWRSTVIAAVSIPLSLLITLVGLWWSGNTLNILTLGALTIAIGRVVDDSIVVIENISRRRGDGPLTIDGIVASVRQVAGAI
;
A
#
# COMPACT_ATOMS: atom_id res chain seq x y z
N PHE A 1 -0.36 -25.77 -2.76
CA PHE A 1 0.58 -24.65 -2.94
C PHE A 1 0.01 -23.35 -2.41
N GLY A 2 -1.25 -23.00 -2.75
CA GLY A 2 -1.91 -21.79 -2.24
C GLY A 2 -1.94 -21.70 -0.73
N ASP A 3 -2.25 -22.78 -0.03
CA ASP A 3 -2.28 -22.84 1.43
C ASP A 3 -0.90 -22.57 2.05
N ALA A 4 0.16 -23.10 1.43
CA ALA A 4 1.54 -22.82 1.87
C ALA A 4 1.90 -21.34 1.73
N LEU A 5 1.48 -20.68 0.64
CA LEU A 5 1.63 -19.23 0.49
C LEU A 5 0.83 -18.47 1.54
N GLN A 6 -0.43 -18.85 1.77
CA GLN A 6 -1.30 -18.22 2.75
C GLN A 6 -0.78 -18.34 4.18
N GLN A 7 -0.18 -19.47 4.53
CA GLN A 7 0.31 -19.74 5.89
C GLN A 7 1.73 -19.25 6.14
N THR A 8 2.56 -19.16 5.10
CA THR A 8 3.98 -18.81 5.25
C THR A 8 4.32 -17.44 4.67
N VAL A 9 3.95 -17.19 3.40
CA VAL A 9 4.35 -15.96 2.69
C VAL A 9 3.53 -14.77 3.15
N VAL A 10 2.21 -14.90 3.19
CA VAL A 10 1.33 -13.80 3.58
C VAL A 10 1.65 -13.24 4.97
N PRO A 11 1.85 -14.06 6.03
CA PRO A 11 2.24 -13.54 7.34
C PRO A 11 3.66 -12.95 7.37
N ALA A 12 4.58 -13.49 6.57
CA ALA A 12 5.94 -12.98 6.48
C ALA A 12 5.96 -11.58 5.85
N LEU A 13 5.28 -11.41 4.73
CA LEU A 13 5.18 -10.12 4.05
C LEU A 13 4.39 -9.07 4.85
N LYS A 14 3.38 -9.48 5.62
CA LYS A 14 2.66 -8.58 6.55
C LYS A 14 3.55 -8.01 7.66
N ARG A 15 4.67 -8.64 7.98
CA ARG A 15 5.64 -8.13 8.98
C ARG A 15 6.60 -7.10 8.41
N VAL A 16 6.66 -6.94 7.08
CA VAL A 16 7.47 -5.89 6.45
C VAL A 16 6.92 -4.53 6.87
N PRO A 17 7.75 -3.64 7.43
CA PRO A 17 7.30 -2.31 7.86
C PRO A 17 6.63 -1.54 6.73
N GLY A 18 5.47 -0.95 7.01
CA GLY A 18 4.71 -0.18 6.03
C GLY A 18 3.71 -1.01 5.20
N VAL A 19 3.72 -2.32 5.26
CA VAL A 19 2.70 -3.16 4.63
C VAL A 19 1.43 -3.15 5.48
N ARG A 20 0.30 -2.77 4.88
CA ARG A 20 -1.03 -2.79 5.50
C ARG A 20 -1.71 -4.15 5.35
N ALA A 21 -1.69 -4.67 4.13
CA ALA A 21 -2.33 -5.94 3.81
C ALA A 21 -1.59 -6.65 2.68
N VAL A 22 -1.72 -7.97 2.66
CA VAL A 22 -1.27 -8.84 1.59
C VAL A 22 -2.45 -9.68 1.17
N GLU A 23 -2.85 -9.59 -0.08
CA GLU A 23 -3.95 -10.33 -0.67
C GLU A 23 -3.43 -11.37 -1.64
N LEU A 24 -3.94 -12.59 -1.53
CA LEU A 24 -3.62 -13.69 -2.43
C LEU A 24 -4.82 -13.91 -3.38
N ALA A 25 -4.58 -13.78 -4.67
CA ALA A 25 -5.58 -14.00 -5.71
C ALA A 25 -5.19 -15.15 -6.64
N GLY A 26 -6.19 -15.74 -7.30
CA GLY A 26 -6.00 -16.86 -8.21
C GLY A 26 -6.05 -18.23 -7.53
N GLN A 27 -6.29 -18.28 -6.22
CA GLN A 27 -6.44 -19.53 -5.50
C GLN A 27 -7.87 -20.05 -5.62
N GLU A 28 -8.00 -21.35 -5.90
CA GLU A 28 -9.26 -22.05 -5.72
C GLU A 28 -9.59 -22.13 -4.23
N THR A 29 -10.81 -21.81 -3.87
CA THR A 29 -11.27 -21.87 -2.48
C THR A 29 -12.18 -23.06 -2.29
N GLN A 30 -12.03 -23.74 -1.16
CA GLN A 30 -12.97 -24.76 -0.77
C GLN A 30 -14.14 -24.11 -0.03
N ARG A 31 -15.34 -24.48 -0.41
CA ARG A 31 -16.58 -24.07 0.22
C ARG A 31 -17.34 -25.32 0.68
N ILE A 32 -17.88 -25.25 1.88
CA ILE A 32 -18.81 -26.28 2.33
C ILE A 32 -20.20 -25.89 1.78
N THR A 33 -20.79 -26.79 1.03
CA THR A 33 -22.13 -26.66 0.48
C THR A 33 -23.07 -27.60 1.24
N ILE A 34 -24.18 -27.07 1.69
CA ILE A 34 -25.26 -27.80 2.36
C ILE A 34 -26.46 -27.81 1.43
N ASP A 35 -26.62 -28.89 0.72
CA ASP A 35 -27.73 -29.09 -0.23
C ASP A 35 -28.93 -29.70 0.48
N LEU A 36 -29.97 -28.90 0.61
CA LEU A 36 -31.21 -29.32 1.28
C LEU A 36 -32.02 -30.30 0.39
N ARG A 37 -32.43 -31.43 0.95
CA ARG A 37 -33.36 -32.36 0.30
C ARG A 37 -34.80 -31.93 0.55
N PRO A 38 -35.53 -31.39 -0.45
CA PRO A 38 -36.87 -30.78 -0.24
C PRO A 38 -37.90 -31.72 0.38
N ALA A 39 -37.84 -33.02 0.06
CA ALA A 39 -38.71 -34.02 0.61
C ALA A 39 -38.50 -34.22 2.12
N ASP A 40 -37.24 -34.25 2.57
CA ASP A 40 -36.91 -34.43 3.98
C ASP A 40 -37.16 -33.15 4.79
N VAL A 41 -36.85 -31.98 4.22
CA VAL A 41 -37.15 -30.66 4.82
C VAL A 41 -38.66 -30.55 5.11
N THR A 42 -39.50 -30.95 4.16
CA THR A 42 -40.95 -30.93 4.34
C THR A 42 -41.42 -31.98 5.33
N ARG A 43 -40.88 -33.21 5.27
CA ARG A 43 -41.24 -34.31 6.15
C ARG A 43 -40.88 -34.03 7.62
N LEU A 44 -39.68 -33.47 7.85
CA LEU A 44 -39.16 -33.17 9.18
C LEU A 44 -39.54 -31.76 9.66
N LYS A 45 -40.29 -31.01 8.86
CA LYS A 45 -40.71 -29.63 9.15
C LYS A 45 -39.56 -28.72 9.55
N VAL A 46 -38.39 -28.88 8.87
CA VAL A 46 -37.24 -28.06 9.09
C VAL A 46 -37.45 -26.68 8.48
N GLU A 47 -37.13 -25.64 9.22
CA GLU A 47 -37.18 -24.27 8.73
C GLU A 47 -35.77 -23.85 8.25
N PRO A 48 -35.53 -23.69 6.92
CA PRO A 48 -34.20 -23.43 6.38
C PRO A 48 -33.55 -22.13 6.91
N SER A 49 -34.36 -21.15 7.29
CA SER A 49 -33.91 -19.89 7.86
C SER A 49 -33.15 -20.03 9.20
N THR A 50 -33.38 -21.14 9.92
CA THR A 50 -32.71 -21.40 11.22
C THR A 50 -31.27 -21.90 11.08
N LEU A 51 -30.89 -22.43 9.91
CA LEU A 51 -29.56 -23.01 9.68
C LEU A 51 -28.41 -21.98 9.81
N GLY A 52 -28.59 -20.80 9.25
CA GLY A 52 -27.59 -19.74 9.32
C GLY A 52 -27.20 -19.37 10.77
N PRO A 53 -28.18 -18.97 11.60
CA PRO A 53 -27.95 -18.71 13.01
C PRO A 53 -27.35 -19.88 13.80
N ILE A 54 -27.74 -21.12 13.49
CA ILE A 54 -27.18 -22.32 14.15
C ILE A 54 -25.71 -22.51 13.77
N LEU A 55 -25.37 -22.38 12.51
CA LEU A 55 -23.99 -22.48 12.03
C LEU A 55 -23.10 -21.38 12.65
N GLU A 56 -23.60 -20.16 12.71
CA GLU A 56 -22.90 -19.04 13.35
C GLU A 56 -22.68 -19.29 14.85
N ALA A 57 -23.70 -19.78 15.56
CA ALA A 57 -23.61 -20.05 17.00
C ALA A 57 -22.63 -21.19 17.32
N HIS A 58 -22.55 -22.22 16.50
CA HIS A 58 -21.65 -23.36 16.70
C HIS A 58 -20.27 -23.15 16.07
N GLY A 59 -20.12 -22.21 15.14
CA GLY A 59 -18.83 -21.83 14.56
C GLY A 59 -17.99 -20.88 15.44
N ALA A 60 -18.61 -20.24 16.43
CA ALA A 60 -17.97 -19.29 17.33
C ALA A 60 -17.71 -19.93 18.70
N ALA A 61 -16.44 -19.99 19.10
CA ALA A 61 -16.09 -20.29 20.49
C ALA A 61 -16.37 -19.05 21.34
N LEU A 62 -17.43 -19.09 22.15
CA LEU A 62 -17.84 -17.99 23.01
C LEU A 62 -17.21 -18.11 24.41
N PRO A 63 -16.58 -17.07 24.96
CA PRO A 63 -16.11 -17.07 26.33
C PRO A 63 -17.33 -17.17 27.27
N ALA A 64 -17.41 -18.22 28.06
CA ALA A 64 -18.52 -18.49 29.00
C ALA A 64 -18.23 -18.06 30.45
N GLY A 65 -17.06 -17.47 30.71
CA GLY A 65 -16.65 -16.99 32.03
C GLY A 65 -15.32 -17.56 32.49
N GLN A 66 -15.04 -17.40 33.79
CA GLN A 66 -13.84 -17.94 34.44
C GLN A 66 -14.29 -18.85 35.60
N ALA A 67 -13.59 -19.97 35.77
CA ALA A 67 -13.72 -20.80 36.96
C ALA A 67 -12.45 -20.71 37.78
N ASP A 68 -12.55 -20.57 39.06
CA ASP A 68 -11.40 -20.60 39.97
C ASP A 68 -10.94 -22.04 40.16
N SER A 69 -9.68 -22.31 39.84
CA SER A 69 -9.03 -23.56 40.12
C SER A 69 -7.88 -23.39 41.12
N ALA A 70 -7.40 -24.50 41.67
CA ALA A 70 -6.27 -24.48 42.60
C ALA A 70 -4.96 -23.94 41.99
N GLU A 71 -4.87 -23.87 40.67
CA GLU A 71 -3.69 -23.39 39.90
C GLU A 71 -3.89 -22.00 39.28
N GLY A 72 -5.06 -21.35 39.55
CA GLY A 72 -5.40 -20.02 39.05
C GLY A 72 -6.72 -19.99 38.24
N PRO A 73 -7.17 -18.81 37.80
CA PRO A 73 -8.42 -18.67 37.04
C PRO A 73 -8.29 -19.34 35.66
N LEU A 74 -9.18 -20.27 35.37
CA LEU A 74 -9.33 -20.95 34.08
C LEU A 74 -10.42 -20.23 33.27
N SER A 75 -10.09 -19.78 32.07
CA SER A 75 -11.08 -19.26 31.11
C SER A 75 -11.90 -20.43 30.54
N ILE A 76 -13.20 -20.42 30.80
CA ILE A 76 -14.14 -21.37 30.20
C ILE A 76 -14.63 -20.83 28.88
N THR A 77 -14.41 -21.61 27.81
CA THR A 77 -14.96 -21.33 26.49
C THR A 77 -16.00 -22.41 26.17
N VAL A 78 -17.21 -22.00 25.83
CA VAL A 78 -18.30 -22.89 25.39
C VAL A 78 -18.48 -22.75 23.90
N GLY A 79 -18.53 -23.88 23.20
CA GLY A 79 -18.66 -24.03 21.76
C GLY A 79 -17.52 -24.83 21.17
N SER A 80 -17.84 -25.81 20.35
CA SER A 80 -16.87 -26.52 19.52
C SER A 80 -16.77 -25.82 18.18
N ARG A 81 -15.54 -25.49 17.74
CA ARG A 81 -15.33 -25.07 16.35
C ARG A 81 -15.75 -26.22 15.44
N LEU A 82 -16.63 -25.94 14.49
CA LEU A 82 -16.90 -26.86 13.39
C LEU A 82 -15.61 -27.03 12.57
N ALA A 83 -14.97 -28.17 12.68
CA ALA A 83 -13.69 -28.42 12.06
C ALA A 83 -13.77 -29.43 10.91
N THR A 84 -14.78 -30.28 10.92
CA THR A 84 -14.96 -31.37 9.96
C THR A 84 -16.36 -31.35 9.32
N LEU A 85 -16.52 -32.08 8.22
CA LEU A 85 -17.85 -32.29 7.61
C LEU A 85 -18.79 -33.02 8.56
N GLU A 86 -18.26 -33.97 9.31
CA GLU A 86 -18.98 -34.76 10.30
C GLU A 86 -19.56 -33.88 11.41
N ASP A 87 -18.81 -32.87 11.84
CA ASP A 87 -19.30 -31.91 12.84
C ASP A 87 -20.53 -31.14 12.33
N ILE A 88 -20.53 -30.75 11.04
CA ILE A 88 -21.65 -30.05 10.42
C ILE A 88 -22.85 -31.00 10.21
N GLN A 89 -22.57 -32.23 9.77
CA GLN A 89 -23.63 -33.26 9.57
C GLN A 89 -24.33 -33.62 10.89
N ALA A 90 -23.60 -33.62 12.00
CA ALA A 90 -24.09 -33.94 13.33
C ALA A 90 -24.77 -32.77 14.05
N LEU A 91 -24.77 -31.56 13.47
CA LEU A 91 -25.40 -30.38 14.08
C LEU A 91 -26.88 -30.58 14.33
N PRO A 92 -27.36 -30.41 15.58
CA PRO A 92 -28.78 -30.52 15.90
C PRO A 92 -29.52 -29.25 15.45
N VAL A 93 -30.58 -29.45 14.67
CA VAL A 93 -31.52 -28.42 14.21
C VAL A 93 -32.86 -28.64 14.90
N PRO A 94 -33.40 -27.67 15.65
CA PRO A 94 -34.66 -27.80 16.31
C PRO A 94 -35.82 -27.83 15.29
N THR A 95 -36.73 -28.77 15.47
CA THR A 95 -37.98 -28.84 14.70
C THR A 95 -39.16 -28.96 15.66
N PRO A 96 -40.42 -28.76 15.21
CA PRO A 96 -41.58 -28.92 16.07
C PRO A 96 -41.76 -30.34 16.65
N GLU A 97 -41.11 -31.34 16.07
CA GLU A 97 -41.22 -32.76 16.48
C GLU A 97 -39.94 -33.24 17.26
N GLY A 98 -38.97 -32.35 17.50
CA GLY A 98 -37.73 -32.66 18.18
C GLY A 98 -36.51 -32.14 17.43
N ALA A 99 -35.30 -32.38 17.95
CA ALA A 99 -34.07 -32.02 17.26
C ALA A 99 -33.71 -33.10 16.23
N VAL A 100 -33.39 -32.71 15.00
CA VAL A 100 -32.91 -33.56 13.93
C VAL A 100 -31.48 -33.11 13.53
N THR A 101 -30.67 -34.01 12.99
CA THR A 101 -29.32 -33.63 12.52
C THR A 101 -29.38 -33.14 11.08
N VAL A 102 -28.37 -32.30 10.70
CA VAL A 102 -28.27 -31.77 9.32
C VAL A 102 -28.21 -32.91 8.31
N ALA A 103 -27.54 -34.01 8.61
CA ALA A 103 -27.44 -35.19 7.74
C ALA A 103 -28.81 -35.83 7.40
N GLU A 104 -29.82 -35.66 8.25
CA GLU A 104 -31.18 -36.25 8.02
C GLU A 104 -31.95 -35.53 6.93
N PHE A 105 -31.65 -34.27 6.61
CA PHE A 105 -32.37 -33.49 5.62
C PHE A 105 -31.50 -32.76 4.60
N ALA A 106 -30.16 -32.84 4.72
CA ALA A 106 -29.26 -32.20 3.80
C ALA A 106 -28.05 -33.07 3.48
N ASP A 107 -27.49 -32.87 2.30
CA ASP A 107 -26.20 -33.42 1.90
C ASP A 107 -25.11 -32.34 2.08
N VAL A 108 -24.09 -32.69 2.86
CA VAL A 108 -23.00 -31.78 3.14
C VAL A 108 -21.77 -32.21 2.36
N SER A 109 -21.27 -31.33 1.50
CA SER A 109 -20.13 -31.61 0.63
C SER A 109 -19.12 -30.47 0.63
N ILE A 110 -17.86 -30.77 0.29
CA ILE A 110 -16.86 -29.73 0.01
C ILE A 110 -16.81 -29.56 -1.49
N GLU A 111 -17.15 -28.38 -1.94
CA GLU A 111 -16.98 -27.97 -3.32
C GLU A 111 -15.75 -27.10 -3.51
N THR A 112 -14.97 -27.38 -4.54
CA THR A 112 -13.93 -26.47 -4.99
C THR A 112 -14.55 -25.39 -5.85
N VAL A 113 -14.55 -24.16 -5.33
CA VAL A 113 -15.02 -23.00 -6.09
C VAL A 113 -13.85 -22.51 -6.95
N PRO A 114 -14.04 -22.44 -8.28
CA PRO A 114 -13.03 -21.90 -9.16
C PRO A 114 -12.59 -20.50 -8.73
N ALA A 115 -11.31 -20.19 -8.89
CA ALA A 115 -10.80 -18.87 -8.60
C ALA A 115 -11.54 -17.80 -9.42
N GLN A 116 -12.02 -16.74 -8.77
CA GLN A 116 -12.69 -15.63 -9.45
C GLN A 116 -11.74 -14.84 -10.35
N THR A 117 -10.45 -14.90 -10.06
CA THR A 117 -9.38 -14.25 -10.82
C THR A 117 -8.44 -15.31 -11.35
N ILE A 118 -8.24 -15.34 -12.65
CA ILE A 118 -7.28 -16.22 -13.28
C ILE A 118 -5.97 -15.46 -13.45
N SER A 119 -4.92 -15.96 -12.79
CA SER A 119 -3.56 -15.46 -12.93
C SER A 119 -2.70 -16.43 -13.72
N ARG A 120 -1.90 -15.92 -14.65
CA ARG A 120 -0.95 -16.71 -15.43
C ARG A 120 0.35 -15.95 -15.64
N VAL A 121 1.47 -16.66 -15.53
CA VAL A 121 2.79 -16.16 -15.85
C VAL A 121 3.35 -17.03 -16.98
N ASN A 122 3.72 -16.43 -18.11
CA ASN A 122 4.21 -17.14 -19.31
C ASN A 122 3.27 -18.28 -19.78
N GLY A 123 1.95 -18.07 -19.65
CA GLY A 123 0.93 -19.07 -20.03
C GLY A 123 0.63 -20.13 -18.95
N ASN A 124 1.46 -20.26 -17.93
CA ASN A 124 1.26 -21.21 -16.84
C ASN A 124 0.36 -20.61 -15.74
N PRO A 125 -0.52 -21.42 -15.11
CA PRO A 125 -1.30 -20.98 -13.96
C PRO A 125 -0.38 -20.48 -12.84
N SER A 126 -0.73 -19.36 -12.26
CA SER A 126 0.02 -18.73 -11.17
C SER A 126 -0.92 -18.15 -10.12
N LEU A 127 -0.38 -17.83 -8.95
CA LEU A 127 -1.06 -17.07 -7.92
C LEU A 127 -0.50 -15.66 -7.88
N THR A 128 -1.35 -14.69 -7.58
CA THR A 128 -0.94 -13.28 -7.47
C THR A 128 -0.96 -12.84 -6.02
N LEU A 129 0.17 -12.30 -5.56
CA LEU A 129 0.27 -11.61 -4.28
C LEU A 129 0.17 -10.10 -4.54
N GLN A 130 -0.83 -9.47 -3.96
CA GLN A 130 -0.99 -8.03 -3.99
C GLN A 130 -0.57 -7.43 -2.65
N ILE A 131 0.45 -6.59 -2.67
CA ILE A 131 0.96 -5.91 -1.49
C ILE A 131 0.31 -4.54 -1.41
N ILE A 132 -0.37 -4.26 -0.30
CA ILE A 132 -1.07 -3.01 -0.09
C ILE A 132 -0.32 -2.21 0.98
N PRO A 133 0.22 -1.04 0.64
CA PRO A 133 0.93 -0.19 1.58
C PRO A 133 -0.01 0.48 2.59
N SER A 134 0.52 0.82 3.75
CA SER A 134 -0.13 1.73 4.69
C SER A 134 -0.15 3.15 4.13
N GLN A 135 -1.10 3.95 4.55
CA GLN A 135 -1.17 5.34 4.12
C GLN A 135 0.09 6.11 4.59
N GLY A 136 0.74 6.80 3.68
CA GLY A 136 1.96 7.54 3.96
C GLY A 136 3.23 6.71 4.12
N ALA A 137 3.18 5.39 3.91
CA ALA A 137 4.37 4.55 3.95
C ALA A 137 5.28 4.77 2.73
N ASN A 138 6.58 4.58 2.92
CA ASN A 138 7.56 4.64 1.84
C ASN A 138 7.48 3.37 0.98
N VAL A 139 7.01 3.51 -0.26
CA VAL A 139 6.82 2.38 -1.19
C VAL A 139 8.15 1.76 -1.60
N VAL A 140 9.24 2.51 -1.66
CA VAL A 140 10.58 2.00 -2.01
C VAL A 140 11.07 1.06 -0.92
N ASP A 141 10.97 1.46 0.35
CA ASP A 141 11.38 0.62 1.49
C ASP A 141 10.53 -0.66 1.57
N ILE A 142 9.22 -0.54 1.30
CA ILE A 142 8.31 -1.70 1.23
C ILE A 142 8.74 -2.65 0.12
N SER A 143 9.00 -2.16 -1.08
CA SER A 143 9.43 -2.99 -2.21
C SER A 143 10.71 -3.74 -1.89
N HIS A 144 11.73 -3.04 -1.38
CA HIS A 144 12.99 -3.67 -0.97
C HIS A 144 12.79 -4.74 0.11
N GLY A 145 11.99 -4.42 1.14
CA GLY A 145 11.68 -5.36 2.23
C GLY A 145 10.90 -6.60 1.75
N VAL A 146 9.93 -6.40 0.86
CA VAL A 146 9.14 -7.47 0.26
C VAL A 146 10.02 -8.36 -0.62
N ASN A 147 10.83 -7.79 -1.51
CA ASN A 147 11.72 -8.54 -2.39
C ASN A 147 12.74 -9.36 -1.59
N ALA A 148 13.35 -8.78 -0.55
CA ALA A 148 14.29 -9.49 0.32
C ALA A 148 13.63 -10.68 1.04
N GLU A 149 12.36 -10.53 1.47
CA GLU A 149 11.63 -11.61 2.12
C GLU A 149 11.19 -12.69 1.13
N LEU A 150 10.80 -12.32 -0.09
CA LEU A 150 10.49 -13.27 -1.17
C LEU A 150 11.73 -14.07 -1.59
N ASP A 151 12.88 -13.42 -1.74
CA ASP A 151 14.16 -14.09 -2.06
C ASP A 151 14.56 -15.10 -0.99
N ARG A 152 14.30 -14.79 0.28
CA ARG A 152 14.54 -15.71 1.39
C ARG A 152 13.61 -16.91 1.36
N LEU A 153 12.34 -16.71 0.98
CA LEU A 153 11.30 -17.74 0.99
C LEU A 153 11.29 -18.60 -0.28
N ALA A 154 11.74 -18.07 -1.41
CA ALA A 154 11.73 -18.76 -2.70
C ALA A 154 12.38 -20.16 -2.67
N PRO A 155 13.60 -20.34 -2.14
CA PRO A 155 14.24 -21.66 -2.07
C PRO A 155 13.53 -22.62 -1.10
N ILE A 156 12.93 -22.10 -0.02
CA ILE A 156 12.22 -22.89 0.99
C ILE A 156 10.94 -23.50 0.39
N LEU A 157 10.22 -22.69 -0.38
CA LEU A 157 8.94 -23.06 -1.00
C LEU A 157 9.13 -23.71 -2.38
N LYS A 158 10.36 -23.72 -2.91
CA LYS A 158 10.67 -24.10 -4.29
C LYS A 158 9.75 -23.37 -5.29
N ALA A 159 9.53 -22.09 -5.05
CA ALA A 159 8.67 -21.22 -5.82
C ALA A 159 9.49 -20.14 -6.50
N GLU A 160 9.06 -19.72 -7.69
CA GLU A 160 9.57 -18.57 -8.40
C GLU A 160 8.60 -17.42 -8.21
N PHE A 161 9.11 -16.26 -7.76
CA PHE A 161 8.33 -15.04 -7.63
C PHE A 161 8.72 -14.10 -8.76
N VAL A 162 7.73 -13.62 -9.50
CA VAL A 162 7.91 -12.68 -10.60
C VAL A 162 7.15 -11.40 -10.28
N THR A 163 7.86 -10.29 -10.24
CA THR A 163 7.25 -8.98 -10.03
C THR A 163 6.55 -8.54 -11.31
N ILE A 164 5.23 -8.36 -11.23
CA ILE A 164 4.41 -7.90 -12.37
C ILE A 164 4.40 -6.38 -12.44
N PHE A 165 4.30 -5.73 -11.29
CA PHE A 165 4.28 -4.28 -11.17
C PHE A 165 4.93 -3.84 -9.87
N ASP A 166 5.90 -2.94 -9.98
CA ASP A 166 6.56 -2.28 -8.86
C ASP A 166 6.76 -0.80 -9.18
N GLN A 167 6.38 0.06 -8.24
CA GLN A 167 6.58 1.50 -8.37
C GLN A 167 7.98 1.96 -7.94
N ALA A 168 8.67 1.16 -7.11
CA ALA A 168 9.94 1.57 -6.52
C ALA A 168 11.03 1.92 -7.55
N PRO A 169 11.28 1.10 -8.60
CA PRO A 169 12.28 1.44 -9.61
C PRO A 169 11.98 2.76 -10.33
N TYR A 170 10.70 3.07 -10.58
CA TYR A 170 10.29 4.33 -11.22
C TYR A 170 10.53 5.53 -10.31
N ILE A 171 10.30 5.37 -9.01
CA ILE A 171 10.56 6.43 -8.01
C ILE A 171 12.06 6.67 -7.89
N GLU A 172 12.86 5.61 -7.76
CA GLU A 172 14.32 5.70 -7.67
C GLU A 172 14.94 6.33 -8.92
N GLN A 173 14.49 5.90 -10.10
CA GLN A 173 14.92 6.49 -11.37
C GLN A 173 14.54 7.98 -11.44
N SER A 174 13.31 8.34 -11.03
CA SER A 174 12.86 9.74 -11.02
C SER A 174 13.69 10.60 -10.06
N ILE A 175 14.07 10.07 -8.90
CA ILE A 175 14.96 10.78 -7.96
C ILE A 175 16.35 10.98 -8.58
N HIS A 176 16.87 9.95 -9.25
CA HIS A 176 18.15 10.03 -9.95
C HIS A 176 18.11 11.08 -11.07
N ASP A 177 17.10 10.99 -11.95
CA ASP A 177 16.92 11.91 -13.08
C ASP A 177 16.75 13.35 -12.58
N LEU A 178 15.92 13.56 -11.56
CA LEU A 178 15.75 14.86 -10.93
C LEU A 178 17.06 15.44 -10.38
N SER A 179 17.89 14.58 -9.79
CA SER A 179 19.19 14.98 -9.26
C SER A 179 20.16 15.36 -10.37
N VAL A 180 20.18 14.61 -11.46
CA VAL A 180 21.07 14.84 -12.62
C VAL A 180 20.57 16.05 -13.42
N GLU A 181 19.29 16.07 -13.81
CA GLU A 181 18.71 17.15 -14.59
C GLU A 181 18.66 18.47 -13.81
N GLY A 182 18.31 18.39 -12.51
CA GLY A 182 18.35 19.55 -11.62
C GLY A 182 19.78 20.11 -11.47
N GLY A 183 20.77 19.24 -11.34
CA GLY A 183 22.18 19.63 -11.29
C GLY A 183 22.66 20.27 -12.60
N LEU A 184 22.31 19.68 -13.75
CA LEU A 184 22.63 20.24 -15.06
C LEU A 184 21.90 21.56 -15.31
N GLY A 185 20.60 21.64 -14.98
CA GLY A 185 19.80 22.86 -15.08
C GLY A 185 20.42 23.99 -14.23
N LEU A 186 20.82 23.71 -13.00
CA LEU A 186 21.53 24.66 -12.14
C LEU A 186 22.85 25.09 -12.77
N LEU A 187 23.64 24.17 -13.29
CA LEU A 187 24.93 24.48 -13.96
C LEU A 187 24.70 25.43 -15.14
N PHE A 188 23.77 25.13 -16.04
CA PHE A 188 23.45 25.97 -17.17
C PHE A 188 22.90 27.31 -16.75
N ALA A 189 21.99 27.37 -15.76
CA ALA A 189 21.48 28.63 -15.22
C ALA A 189 22.62 29.52 -14.70
N VAL A 190 23.56 28.94 -13.95
CA VAL A 190 24.77 29.66 -13.44
C VAL A 190 25.61 30.20 -14.59
N LEU A 191 25.83 29.40 -15.62
CA LEU A 191 26.62 29.80 -16.80
C LEU A 191 25.95 30.96 -17.56
N VAL A 192 24.65 30.85 -17.80
CA VAL A 192 23.86 31.90 -18.46
C VAL A 192 23.85 33.19 -17.65
N ILE A 193 23.57 33.11 -16.35
CA ILE A 193 23.60 34.28 -15.46
C ILE A 193 24.98 34.94 -15.44
N LEU A 194 26.03 34.15 -15.39
CA LEU A 194 27.42 34.64 -15.41
C LEU A 194 27.74 35.37 -16.75
N ALA A 195 27.31 34.80 -17.87
CA ALA A 195 27.53 35.36 -19.19
C ALA A 195 26.78 36.68 -19.39
N PHE A 196 25.51 36.75 -18.95
CA PHE A 196 24.65 37.93 -19.10
C PHE A 196 24.98 39.05 -18.12
N LEU A 197 25.09 38.72 -16.85
CA LEU A 197 25.26 39.73 -15.79
C LEU A 197 26.72 40.11 -15.55
N ARG A 198 27.66 39.31 -16.05
CA ARG A 198 29.14 39.52 -15.88
C ARG A 198 29.53 39.85 -14.42
N SER A 199 28.69 39.42 -13.46
CA SER A 199 28.81 39.69 -12.04
C SER A 199 28.85 38.39 -11.25
N TRP A 200 30.02 38.01 -10.75
CA TRP A 200 30.20 36.84 -9.90
C TRP A 200 29.26 36.82 -8.67
N ARG A 201 29.08 37.99 -8.05
CA ARG A 201 28.22 38.10 -6.84
C ARG A 201 26.78 37.77 -7.11
N SER A 202 26.18 38.28 -8.20
CA SER A 202 24.82 37.97 -8.60
C SER A 202 24.65 36.49 -8.97
N THR A 203 25.66 35.93 -9.62
CA THR A 203 25.70 34.51 -10.01
C THR A 203 25.72 33.60 -8.77
N VAL A 204 26.52 33.90 -7.76
CA VAL A 204 26.58 33.13 -6.51
C VAL A 204 25.23 33.20 -5.76
N ILE A 205 24.59 34.39 -5.72
CA ILE A 205 23.29 34.52 -5.08
C ILE A 205 22.25 33.61 -5.77
N ALA A 206 22.19 33.59 -7.09
CA ALA A 206 21.30 32.68 -7.84
C ALA A 206 21.64 31.20 -7.58
N ALA A 207 22.92 30.85 -7.67
CA ALA A 207 23.39 29.48 -7.48
C ALA A 207 23.07 28.91 -6.09
N VAL A 208 22.93 29.75 -5.07
CA VAL A 208 22.54 29.35 -3.71
C VAL A 208 21.04 29.38 -3.50
N SER A 209 20.32 30.35 -4.07
CA SER A 209 18.89 30.51 -3.85
C SER A 209 18.07 29.36 -4.45
N ILE A 210 18.49 28.82 -5.60
CA ILE A 210 17.78 27.72 -6.26
C ILE A 210 17.79 26.44 -5.39
N PRO A 211 18.95 25.88 -5.00
CA PRO A 211 18.97 24.69 -4.14
C PRO A 211 18.34 24.95 -2.76
N LEU A 212 18.44 26.19 -2.22
CA LEU A 212 17.80 26.52 -0.95
C LEU A 212 16.28 26.47 -1.06
N SER A 213 15.68 26.95 -2.15
CA SER A 213 14.24 26.85 -2.39
C SER A 213 13.77 25.42 -2.48
N LEU A 214 14.56 24.52 -3.12
CA LEU A 214 14.28 23.10 -3.19
C LEU A 214 14.34 22.44 -1.81
N LEU A 215 15.36 22.76 -1.02
CA LEU A 215 15.47 22.25 0.36
C LEU A 215 14.28 22.66 1.21
N ILE A 216 13.84 23.92 1.11
CA ILE A 216 12.65 24.41 1.82
C ILE A 216 11.40 23.63 1.39
N THR A 217 11.24 23.36 0.09
CA THR A 217 10.13 22.55 -0.43
C THR A 217 10.16 21.13 0.10
N LEU A 218 11.32 20.47 0.10
CA LEU A 218 11.50 19.12 0.64
C LEU A 218 11.22 19.06 2.15
N VAL A 219 11.68 20.05 2.91
CA VAL A 219 11.38 20.17 4.35
C VAL A 219 9.88 20.37 4.57
N GLY A 220 9.23 21.20 3.74
CA GLY A 220 7.77 21.40 3.78
C GLY A 220 6.98 20.12 3.49
N LEU A 221 7.40 19.33 2.50
CA LEU A 221 6.82 18.04 2.18
C LEU A 221 6.98 17.06 3.36
N TRP A 222 8.19 16.99 3.92
CA TRP A 222 8.46 16.12 5.07
C TRP A 222 7.63 16.54 6.30
N TRP A 223 7.54 17.84 6.59
CA TRP A 223 6.75 18.34 7.73
C TRP A 223 5.24 18.13 7.57
N SER A 224 4.75 18.15 6.34
CA SER A 224 3.33 17.85 6.04
C SER A 224 3.01 16.35 6.05
N GLY A 225 3.98 15.48 6.34
CA GLY A 225 3.80 14.03 6.39
C GLY A 225 3.68 13.36 5.02
N ASN A 226 4.05 14.07 3.96
CA ASN A 226 4.05 13.52 2.61
C ASN A 226 5.35 12.78 2.30
N THR A 227 5.23 11.63 1.64
CA THR A 227 6.36 10.85 1.13
C THR A 227 6.66 11.21 -0.33
N LEU A 228 7.90 10.95 -0.75
CA LEU A 228 8.26 11.02 -2.17
C LEU A 228 7.58 9.87 -2.92
N ASN A 229 6.74 10.23 -3.88
CA ASN A 229 6.05 9.32 -4.78
C ASN A 229 6.01 9.94 -6.18
N ILE A 230 5.49 9.22 -7.16
CA ILE A 230 5.44 9.68 -8.55
C ILE A 230 4.77 11.05 -8.70
N LEU A 231 3.71 11.34 -7.93
CA LEU A 231 3.00 12.62 -8.00
C LEU A 231 3.83 13.76 -7.38
N THR A 232 4.41 13.53 -6.19
CA THR A 232 5.22 14.55 -5.52
C THR A 232 6.51 14.84 -6.27
N LEU A 233 7.14 13.81 -6.88
CA LEU A 233 8.31 13.97 -7.73
C LEU A 233 7.98 14.70 -9.03
N GLY A 234 6.87 14.38 -9.68
CA GLY A 234 6.39 15.11 -10.86
C GLY A 234 6.13 16.59 -10.58
N ALA A 235 5.46 16.89 -9.46
CA ALA A 235 5.24 18.26 -9.02
C ALA A 235 6.57 19.00 -8.72
N LEU A 236 7.53 18.31 -8.09
CA LEU A 236 8.84 18.87 -7.77
C LEU A 236 9.64 19.19 -9.05
N THR A 237 9.59 18.30 -10.07
CA THR A 237 10.25 18.53 -11.38
C THR A 237 9.74 19.80 -12.04
N ILE A 238 8.40 20.01 -12.04
CA ILE A 238 7.80 21.23 -12.59
C ILE A 238 8.18 22.47 -11.76
N ALA A 239 8.19 22.35 -10.43
CA ALA A 239 8.54 23.42 -9.54
C ALA A 239 10.00 23.87 -9.69
N ILE A 240 10.94 22.95 -9.93
CA ILE A 240 12.35 23.27 -10.17
C ILE A 240 12.51 24.17 -11.38
N GLY A 241 11.93 23.80 -12.52
CA GLY A 241 11.98 24.62 -13.73
C GLY A 241 11.49 26.04 -13.47
N ARG A 242 10.35 26.17 -12.79
CA ARG A 242 9.76 27.45 -12.46
C ARG A 242 10.59 28.31 -11.51
N VAL A 243 11.14 27.71 -10.45
CA VAL A 243 12.02 28.41 -9.50
C VAL A 243 13.29 28.94 -10.17
N VAL A 244 13.86 28.17 -11.12
CA VAL A 244 15.03 28.60 -11.90
C VAL A 244 14.68 29.82 -12.75
N ASP A 245 13.58 29.76 -13.51
CA ASP A 245 13.11 30.85 -14.37
C ASP A 245 12.81 32.12 -13.58
N ASP A 246 12.04 31.99 -12.50
CA ASP A 246 11.66 33.10 -11.63
C ASP A 246 12.91 33.76 -10.99
N SER A 247 13.87 32.95 -10.56
CA SER A 247 15.14 33.46 -10.01
C SER A 247 15.94 34.26 -11.04
N ILE A 248 15.98 33.79 -12.29
CA ILE A 248 16.69 34.49 -13.38
C ILE A 248 16.03 35.85 -13.63
N VAL A 249 14.69 35.89 -13.73
CA VAL A 249 13.93 37.12 -13.97
C VAL A 249 14.16 38.20 -12.88
N VAL A 250 14.11 37.75 -11.61
CA VAL A 250 14.36 38.64 -10.46
C VAL A 250 15.77 39.23 -10.49
N ILE A 251 16.76 38.37 -10.68
CA ILE A 251 18.18 38.79 -10.66
C ILE A 251 18.51 39.70 -11.86
N GLU A 252 17.96 39.36 -13.03
CA GLU A 252 18.13 40.19 -14.22
C GLU A 252 17.52 41.60 -13.99
N ASN A 253 16.30 41.67 -13.43
CA ASN A 253 15.64 42.94 -13.16
C ASN A 253 16.40 43.80 -12.14
N ILE A 254 16.93 43.19 -11.08
CA ILE A 254 17.80 43.85 -10.09
C ILE A 254 19.06 44.38 -10.78
N SER A 255 19.72 43.58 -11.60
CA SER A 255 20.94 43.93 -12.29
C SER A 255 20.72 45.05 -13.31
N ARG A 256 19.66 44.99 -14.11
CA ARG A 256 19.30 46.00 -15.11
C ARG A 256 19.03 47.34 -14.47
N ARG A 257 18.27 47.37 -13.34
CA ARG A 257 17.97 48.61 -12.61
C ARG A 257 19.16 49.21 -11.90
N ARG A 258 20.07 48.37 -11.43
CA ARG A 258 21.27 48.83 -10.77
C ARG A 258 22.18 49.65 -11.74
N GLY A 259 22.28 49.24 -13.03
CA GLY A 259 23.28 49.80 -13.95
C GLY A 259 24.68 49.70 -13.35
N ASP A 260 25.46 50.79 -13.43
CA ASP A 260 26.81 50.87 -12.83
C ASP A 260 26.81 51.39 -11.37
N GLY A 261 25.62 51.64 -10.80
CA GLY A 261 25.48 52.15 -9.44
C GLY A 261 25.67 51.12 -8.32
N PRO A 262 25.79 51.58 -7.05
CA PRO A 262 25.84 50.66 -5.91
C PRO A 262 24.51 49.94 -5.71
N LEU A 263 24.56 48.71 -5.18
CA LEU A 263 23.40 47.93 -4.82
C LEU A 263 22.79 48.52 -3.53
N THR A 264 21.58 49.05 -3.59
CA THR A 264 20.87 49.56 -2.43
C THR A 264 19.66 48.69 -2.10
N ILE A 265 19.29 48.61 -0.81
CA ILE A 265 18.18 47.79 -0.36
C ILE A 265 16.86 48.28 -1.02
N ASP A 266 16.65 49.59 -1.10
CA ASP A 266 15.47 50.18 -1.74
C ASP A 266 15.41 49.83 -3.23
N GLY A 267 16.54 49.84 -3.93
CA GLY A 267 16.63 49.43 -5.33
C GLY A 267 16.29 47.98 -5.55
N ILE A 268 16.75 47.10 -4.64
CA ILE A 268 16.41 45.65 -4.66
C ILE A 268 14.90 45.49 -4.44
N VAL A 269 14.34 46.07 -3.38
CA VAL A 269 12.91 45.96 -3.05
C VAL A 269 12.02 46.50 -4.20
N ALA A 270 12.38 47.64 -4.79
CA ALA A 270 11.67 48.19 -5.94
C ALA A 270 11.72 47.29 -7.18
N SER A 271 12.89 46.63 -7.41
CA SER A 271 13.06 45.68 -8.52
C SER A 271 12.22 44.40 -8.32
N VAL A 272 12.22 43.86 -7.12
CA VAL A 272 11.42 42.66 -6.79
C VAL A 272 9.93 42.94 -6.90
N ARG A 273 9.46 44.09 -6.35
CA ARG A 273 8.05 44.48 -6.43
C ARG A 273 7.54 44.65 -7.87
N GLN A 274 8.39 45.05 -8.78
CA GLN A 274 8.01 45.22 -10.18
C GLN A 274 7.70 43.90 -10.87
N VAL A 275 8.43 42.82 -10.55
CA VAL A 275 8.26 41.50 -11.18
C VAL A 275 7.40 40.57 -10.36
N ALA A 276 7.14 40.87 -9.08
CA ALA A 276 6.36 40.02 -8.17
C ALA A 276 4.91 39.72 -8.63
N GLY A 277 4.37 40.52 -9.54
CA GLY A 277 3.04 40.25 -10.11
C GLY A 277 3.06 39.34 -11.35
N ALA A 278 4.26 39.09 -11.90
CA ALA A 278 4.48 38.22 -13.07
C ALA A 278 5.05 36.88 -12.71
N ILE A 279 5.56 36.71 -11.49
CA ILE A 279 6.06 35.51 -10.86
C ILE A 279 4.95 34.90 -9.97
#